data_f002916225416536c5ab25dab52d2e7e
#
_entry.id   f002916225416536c5ab25dab52d2e7e
#
_cell.length_a   1.000
_cell.length_b   1.000
_cell.length_c   1.000
_cell.angle_alpha   90.00
_cell.angle_beta   90.00
_cell.angle_gamma   90.00
#
_symmetry.space_group_name_H-M   'P 1'
#
loop_
_entity.id
_entity.type
_entity.pdbx_description
1 polymer ?
#
loop_
_entity_poly.entity_id
_entity_poly.type
_entity_poly.pdbx_seq_one_letter_code
_entity_poly.pdbx_strand_id
1 'polypeptide(L)'
;YKRQIKTLPATGGNFAFDFPPTDVKIEYMREDGAKDSGYVKVISVVPYLVMKTAALGRGKPKDAYDIYYMVDKYEGGVRTLVKEFMPYTDRELIREMCQKLDEKFASPQHAGPTDVVTFMGITEEEEKEQIRQDVYQKIHYLTNKLKTM
;
A
#
# COMPACT_ATOMS: atom_id res chain seq x y z
N TYR A 1 23.56 -2.28 -29.39
CA TYR A 1 23.47 -1.42 -28.18
C TYR A 1 22.65 -2.17 -27.14
N LYS A 2 23.32 -2.84 -26.17
CA LYS A 2 22.65 -3.37 -24.98
C LYS A 2 22.32 -2.16 -24.09
N ARG A 3 21.05 -1.73 -24.02
CA ARG A 3 20.60 -0.79 -22.99
C ARG A 3 20.75 -1.48 -21.64
N GLN A 4 21.71 -1.04 -20.85
CA GLN A 4 21.80 -1.43 -19.45
C GLN A 4 20.56 -0.90 -18.75
N ILE A 5 19.73 -1.80 -18.25
CA ILE A 5 18.62 -1.42 -17.35
C ILE A 5 19.28 -0.99 -16.04
N LYS A 6 19.25 0.31 -15.75
CA LYS A 6 19.68 0.82 -14.43
C LYS A 6 18.64 0.40 -13.40
N THR A 7 19.02 -0.51 -12.53
CA THR A 7 18.21 -0.85 -11.35
C THR A 7 18.38 0.26 -10.32
N LEU A 8 17.26 0.82 -9.86
CA LEU A 8 17.27 1.72 -8.72
C LEU A 8 17.13 0.90 -7.43
N PRO A 9 17.98 1.12 -6.41
CA PRO A 9 17.82 0.45 -5.13
C PRO A 9 16.49 0.88 -4.51
N ALA A 10 15.65 -0.10 -4.14
CA ALA A 10 14.42 0.12 -3.42
C ALA A 10 14.53 -0.47 -2.02
N THR A 11 14.33 0.35 -0.99
CA THR A 11 14.31 -0.13 0.41
C THR A 11 13.21 -1.17 0.56
N GLY A 12 13.55 -2.34 1.10
CA GLY A 12 12.60 -3.45 1.24
C GLY A 12 12.38 -4.27 -0.04
N GLY A 13 13.06 -3.96 -1.15
CA GLY A 13 12.91 -4.69 -2.41
C GLY A 13 13.23 -6.19 -2.27
N ASN A 14 14.28 -6.55 -1.54
CA ASN A 14 14.62 -7.94 -1.27
C ASN A 14 13.55 -8.66 -0.44
N PHE A 15 12.89 -7.93 0.45
CA PHE A 15 11.79 -8.48 1.27
C PHE A 15 10.63 -9.02 0.42
N ALA A 16 10.40 -8.43 -0.77
CA ALA A 16 9.38 -8.92 -1.69
C ALA A 16 9.60 -10.36 -2.15
N PHE A 17 10.85 -10.82 -2.22
CA PHE A 17 11.19 -12.16 -2.66
C PHE A 17 11.11 -13.22 -1.54
N ASP A 18 10.96 -12.79 -0.29
CA ASP A 18 10.73 -13.68 0.86
C ASP A 18 9.27 -14.19 0.93
N PHE A 19 8.39 -13.65 0.06
CA PHE A 19 6.97 -13.95 0.04
C PHE A 19 6.57 -14.62 -1.28
N PRO A 20 5.63 -15.58 -1.23
CA PRO A 20 5.07 -16.12 -2.46
C PRO A 20 4.33 -15.00 -3.21
N PRO A 21 4.53 -14.87 -4.53
CA PRO A 21 3.77 -13.92 -5.32
C PRO A 21 2.31 -14.36 -5.42
N THR A 22 1.43 -13.39 -5.67
CA THR A 22 0.02 -13.64 -5.99
C THR A 22 -0.14 -13.79 -7.50
N ASP A 23 -0.79 -14.85 -7.94
CA ASP A 23 -1.15 -15.01 -9.35
C ASP A 23 -2.45 -14.25 -9.64
N VAL A 24 -2.38 -13.28 -10.56
CA VAL A 24 -3.52 -12.47 -10.99
C VAL A 24 -3.85 -12.79 -12.43
N LYS A 25 -5.09 -13.22 -12.68
CA LYS A 25 -5.59 -13.37 -14.03
C LYS A 25 -5.83 -11.99 -14.65
N ILE A 26 -5.24 -11.77 -15.81
CA ILE A 26 -5.49 -10.58 -16.62
C ILE A 26 -6.19 -10.98 -17.91
N GLU A 27 -7.14 -10.14 -18.34
CA GLU A 27 -7.75 -10.22 -19.64
C GLU A 27 -7.23 -9.04 -20.48
N TYR A 28 -6.83 -9.32 -21.68
CA TYR A 28 -6.27 -8.33 -22.58
C TYR A 28 -6.77 -8.52 -24.01
N MET A 29 -6.68 -7.46 -24.79
CA MET A 29 -6.98 -7.49 -26.21
C MET A 29 -5.66 -7.63 -26.99
N ARG A 30 -5.59 -8.62 -27.86
CA ARG A 30 -4.46 -8.81 -28.75
C ARG A 30 -4.49 -7.75 -29.87
N GLU A 31 -3.36 -7.58 -30.57
CA GLU A 31 -3.25 -6.64 -31.69
C GLU A 31 -4.23 -6.94 -32.84
N ASP A 32 -4.62 -8.21 -33.01
CA ASP A 32 -5.62 -8.66 -33.97
C ASP A 32 -7.08 -8.43 -33.52
N GLY A 33 -7.28 -7.82 -32.34
CA GLY A 33 -8.59 -7.53 -31.76
C GLY A 33 -9.22 -8.72 -31.01
N ALA A 34 -8.60 -9.88 -30.96
CA ALA A 34 -9.09 -11.02 -30.20
C ALA A 34 -8.87 -10.82 -28.70
N LYS A 35 -9.84 -11.24 -27.87
CA LYS A 35 -9.67 -11.29 -26.42
C LYS A 35 -8.85 -12.53 -26.04
N ASP A 36 -7.91 -12.33 -25.13
CA ASP A 36 -7.10 -13.40 -24.56
C ASP A 36 -6.94 -13.20 -23.06
N SER A 37 -6.44 -14.18 -22.34
CA SER A 37 -6.19 -14.08 -20.91
C SER A 37 -4.92 -14.81 -20.53
N GLY A 38 -4.29 -14.31 -19.47
CA GLY A 38 -3.07 -14.90 -18.94
C GLY A 38 -2.94 -14.67 -17.45
N TYR A 39 -1.93 -15.23 -16.84
CA TYR A 39 -1.61 -15.01 -15.44
C TYR A 39 -0.31 -14.22 -15.32
N VAL A 40 -0.30 -13.23 -14.44
CA VAL A 40 0.89 -12.48 -14.04
C VAL A 40 1.14 -12.68 -12.55
N LYS A 41 2.41 -12.79 -12.18
CA LYS A 41 2.82 -12.84 -10.78
C LYS A 41 3.01 -11.42 -10.30
N VAL A 42 2.26 -11.06 -9.26
CA VAL A 42 2.37 -9.75 -8.60
C VAL A 42 2.86 -9.92 -7.17
N ILE A 43 3.47 -8.87 -6.64
CA ILE A 43 3.90 -8.82 -5.24
C ILE A 43 2.69 -9.01 -4.32
N SER A 44 2.81 -9.82 -3.27
CA SER A 44 1.76 -9.96 -2.27
C SER A 44 1.61 -8.70 -1.42
N VAL A 45 0.49 -8.57 -0.71
CA VAL A 45 0.10 -7.31 -0.03
C VAL A 45 1.07 -6.89 1.08
N VAL A 46 1.63 -7.85 1.84
CA VAL A 46 2.53 -7.53 2.95
C VAL A 46 3.78 -6.81 2.47
N PRO A 47 4.62 -7.39 1.59
CA PRO A 47 5.80 -6.69 1.08
C PRO A 47 5.43 -5.45 0.25
N TYR A 48 4.29 -5.43 -0.44
CA TYR A 48 3.81 -4.23 -1.13
C TYR A 48 3.66 -3.04 -0.16
N LEU A 49 2.95 -3.23 0.96
CA LEU A 49 2.74 -2.17 1.95
C LEU A 49 4.03 -1.76 2.64
N VAL A 50 4.94 -2.70 2.95
CA VAL A 50 6.28 -2.37 3.48
C VAL A 50 7.05 -1.47 2.52
N MET A 51 7.11 -1.82 1.24
CA MET A 51 7.81 -1.02 0.22
C MET A 51 7.17 0.35 0.01
N LYS A 52 5.83 0.43 -0.02
CA LYS A 52 5.09 1.69 -0.17
C LYS A 52 5.28 2.60 1.03
N THR A 53 5.30 2.05 2.24
CA THR A 53 5.57 2.82 3.46
C THR A 53 7.01 3.35 3.47
N ALA A 54 7.99 2.57 3.03
CA ALA A 54 9.36 3.04 2.88
C ALA A 54 9.48 4.22 1.88
N ALA A 55 8.57 4.28 0.91
CA ALA A 55 8.53 5.36 -0.08
C ALA A 55 7.91 6.68 0.41
N LEU A 56 7.18 6.68 1.53
CA LEU A 56 6.50 7.87 2.08
C LEU A 56 7.44 9.06 2.32
N GLY A 57 8.71 8.80 2.66
CA GLY A 57 9.73 9.83 2.86
C GLY A 57 10.05 10.67 1.61
N ARG A 58 9.60 10.25 0.43
CA ARG A 58 9.79 11.00 -0.83
C ARG A 58 8.84 12.19 -1.00
N GLY A 59 7.86 12.33 -0.11
CA GLY A 59 6.91 13.45 -0.11
C GLY A 59 5.93 13.47 -1.29
N LYS A 60 5.66 12.31 -1.91
CA LYS A 60 4.68 12.21 -3.01
C LYS A 60 3.30 11.83 -2.46
N PRO A 61 2.26 12.66 -2.63
CA PRO A 61 0.89 12.36 -2.18
C PRO A 61 0.37 11.02 -2.65
N LYS A 62 0.75 10.61 -3.86
CA LYS A 62 0.38 9.31 -4.43
C LYS A 62 0.80 8.12 -3.55
N ASP A 63 1.96 8.15 -2.89
CA ASP A 63 2.41 7.02 -2.07
C ASP A 63 1.49 6.82 -0.85
N ALA A 64 0.98 7.90 -0.24
CA ALA A 64 -0.03 7.81 0.82
C ALA A 64 -1.37 7.27 0.30
N TYR A 65 -1.80 7.74 -0.88
CA TYR A 65 -3.02 7.23 -1.52
C TYR A 65 -2.91 5.74 -1.86
N ASP A 66 -1.80 5.27 -2.41
CA ASP A 66 -1.60 3.86 -2.76
C ASP A 66 -1.72 2.95 -1.53
N ILE A 67 -1.21 3.40 -0.37
CA ILE A 67 -1.36 2.69 0.91
C ILE A 67 -2.82 2.66 1.34
N TYR A 68 -3.47 3.82 1.39
CA TYR A 68 -4.88 3.90 1.77
C TYR A 68 -5.76 3.05 0.84
N TYR A 69 -5.57 3.15 -0.48
CA TYR A 69 -6.31 2.37 -1.46
C TYR A 69 -6.20 0.87 -1.20
N MET A 70 -4.98 0.38 -0.94
CA MET A 70 -4.78 -1.04 -0.63
C MET A 70 -5.48 -1.45 0.65
N VAL A 71 -5.43 -0.64 1.71
CA VAL A 71 -6.09 -0.93 2.99
C VAL A 71 -7.62 -0.87 2.87
N ASP A 72 -8.14 0.11 2.10
CA ASP A 72 -9.57 0.32 1.89
C ASP A 72 -10.20 -0.77 1.00
N LYS A 73 -9.52 -1.12 -0.09
CA LYS A 73 -10.05 -2.04 -1.12
C LYS A 73 -9.61 -3.48 -0.95
N TYR A 74 -8.89 -3.81 0.12
CA TYR A 74 -8.49 -5.20 0.35
C TYR A 74 -9.71 -6.09 0.51
N GLU A 75 -9.73 -7.21 -0.21
CA GLU A 75 -10.83 -8.17 -0.17
C GLU A 75 -11.05 -8.68 1.26
N GLY A 76 -12.27 -8.57 1.77
CA GLY A 76 -12.60 -8.88 3.17
C GLY A 76 -12.25 -7.77 4.17
N GLY A 77 -11.76 -6.61 3.69
CA GLY A 77 -11.50 -5.42 4.49
C GLY A 77 -10.25 -5.48 5.36
N VAL A 78 -10.02 -4.41 6.13
CA VAL A 78 -8.82 -4.25 6.96
C VAL A 78 -8.61 -5.37 7.99
N ARG A 79 -9.67 -5.99 8.46
CA ARG A 79 -9.56 -7.13 9.40
C ARG A 79 -8.94 -8.36 8.75
N THR A 80 -9.27 -8.60 7.48
CA THR A 80 -8.66 -9.69 6.70
C THR A 80 -7.22 -9.34 6.36
N LEU A 81 -6.96 -8.08 5.98
CA LEU A 81 -5.61 -7.60 5.73
C LEU A 81 -4.69 -7.80 6.95
N VAL A 82 -5.16 -7.52 8.17
CA VAL A 82 -4.38 -7.77 9.41
C VAL A 82 -3.93 -9.23 9.49
N LYS A 83 -4.78 -10.18 9.10
CA LYS A 83 -4.43 -11.62 9.14
C LYS A 83 -3.26 -11.97 8.21
N GLU A 84 -3.12 -11.29 7.09
CA GLU A 84 -1.98 -11.47 6.18
C GLU A 84 -0.64 -11.12 6.84
N PHE A 85 -0.65 -10.18 7.77
CA PHE A 85 0.54 -9.76 8.51
C PHE A 85 0.87 -10.63 9.71
N MET A 86 -0.10 -11.35 10.28
CA MET A 86 0.08 -12.12 11.54
C MET A 86 1.33 -13.01 11.56
N PRO A 87 1.68 -13.73 10.48
CA PRO A 87 2.87 -14.59 10.48
C PRO A 87 4.21 -13.83 10.50
N TYR A 88 4.18 -12.49 10.37
CA TYR A 88 5.36 -11.66 10.11
C TYR A 88 5.52 -10.50 11.09
N THR A 89 4.69 -10.42 12.15
CA THR A 89 4.68 -9.30 13.11
C THR A 89 5.96 -9.18 13.93
N ASP A 90 6.72 -10.27 14.06
CA ASP A 90 8.04 -10.29 14.70
C ASP A 90 9.16 -9.67 13.86
N ARG A 91 8.92 -9.44 12.55
CA ARG A 91 9.91 -8.90 11.64
C ARG A 91 10.12 -7.39 11.86
N GLU A 92 11.40 -6.99 11.89
CA GLU A 92 11.79 -5.58 12.08
C GLU A 92 11.15 -4.65 11.04
N LEU A 93 11.13 -5.06 9.75
CA LEU A 93 10.51 -4.28 8.67
C LEU A 93 9.02 -4.01 8.89
N ILE A 94 8.28 -4.91 9.54
CA ILE A 94 6.87 -4.70 9.89
C ILE A 94 6.76 -3.67 11.02
N ARG A 95 7.63 -3.72 12.02
CA ARG A 95 7.67 -2.72 13.10
C ARG A 95 8.01 -1.32 12.56
N GLU A 96 9.02 -1.25 11.69
CA GLU A 96 9.38 0.01 11.01
C GLU A 96 8.23 0.55 10.16
N MET A 97 7.53 -0.32 9.42
CA MET A 97 6.34 0.06 8.66
C MET A 97 5.28 0.66 9.58
N CYS A 98 4.94 0.00 10.69
CA CYS A 98 3.95 0.50 11.64
C CYS A 98 4.36 1.87 12.21
N GLN A 99 5.62 2.04 12.58
CA GLN A 99 6.12 3.32 13.10
C GLN A 99 5.97 4.45 12.07
N LYS A 100 6.40 4.22 10.83
CA LYS A 100 6.28 5.23 9.76
C LYS A 100 4.83 5.55 9.40
N LEU A 101 3.94 4.55 9.44
CA LEU A 101 2.51 4.78 9.26
C LEU A 101 1.93 5.63 10.38
N ASP A 102 2.26 5.33 11.64
CA ASP A 102 1.79 6.13 12.77
C ASP A 102 2.29 7.58 12.72
N GLU A 103 3.56 7.79 12.34
CA GLU A 103 4.12 9.12 12.15
C GLU A 103 3.42 9.89 11.03
N LYS A 104 3.21 9.25 9.87
CA LYS A 104 2.62 9.89 8.69
C LYS A 104 1.11 10.12 8.81
N PHE A 105 0.40 9.24 9.52
CA PHE A 105 -1.06 9.23 9.69
C PHE A 105 -1.48 9.47 11.14
N ALA A 106 -0.76 10.32 11.89
CA ALA A 106 -0.93 10.52 13.33
C ALA A 106 -2.30 11.10 13.73
N SER A 107 -2.99 11.79 12.85
CA SER A 107 -4.34 12.34 13.02
C SER A 107 -5.03 12.52 11.68
N PRO A 108 -6.36 12.75 11.64
CA PRO A 108 -7.06 13.03 10.39
C PRO A 108 -6.50 14.24 9.63
N GLN A 109 -5.98 15.25 10.33
CA GLN A 109 -5.40 16.46 9.75
C GLN A 109 -3.90 16.34 9.46
N HIS A 110 -3.29 15.18 9.74
CA HIS A 110 -1.86 14.97 9.51
C HIS A 110 -1.54 14.82 8.01
N ALA A 111 -0.25 14.79 7.71
CA ALA A 111 0.25 14.79 6.34
C ALA A 111 -0.28 13.62 5.49
N GLY A 112 -0.40 12.41 6.06
CA GLY A 112 -0.87 11.22 5.32
C GLY A 112 -2.30 11.37 4.80
N PRO A 113 -3.31 11.59 5.66
CA PRO A 113 -4.69 11.82 5.22
C PRO A 113 -4.83 13.03 4.30
N THR A 114 -4.05 14.11 4.54
CA THR A 114 -4.03 15.30 3.68
C THR A 114 -3.49 14.98 2.29
N ASP A 115 -2.42 14.21 2.19
CA ASP A 115 -1.85 13.76 0.91
C ASP A 115 -2.86 12.91 0.11
N VAL A 116 -3.62 12.02 0.79
CA VAL A 116 -4.67 11.21 0.15
C VAL A 116 -5.73 12.10 -0.49
N VAL A 117 -6.29 13.04 0.25
CA VAL A 117 -7.30 13.97 -0.23
C VAL A 117 -6.77 14.82 -1.38
N THR A 118 -5.53 15.30 -1.28
CA THR A 118 -4.86 16.06 -2.33
C THR A 118 -4.70 15.25 -3.61
N PHE A 119 -4.27 13.99 -3.50
CA PHE A 119 -4.12 13.11 -4.66
C PHE A 119 -5.46 12.78 -5.32
N MET A 120 -6.53 12.62 -4.52
CA MET A 120 -7.88 12.36 -5.02
C MET A 120 -8.51 13.59 -5.69
N GLY A 121 -7.95 14.78 -5.50
CA GLY A 121 -8.47 16.01 -6.08
C GLY A 121 -9.82 16.45 -5.51
N ILE A 122 -10.13 16.06 -4.27
CA ILE A 122 -11.38 16.44 -3.59
C ILE A 122 -11.37 17.94 -3.30
N THR A 123 -12.46 18.63 -3.63
CA THR A 123 -12.61 20.07 -3.45
C THR A 123 -13.51 20.45 -2.28
N GLU A 124 -14.57 19.68 -2.05
CA GLU A 124 -15.57 19.95 -1.02
C GLU A 124 -15.01 19.67 0.38
N GLU A 125 -15.11 20.62 1.30
CA GLU A 125 -14.50 20.52 2.65
C GLU A 125 -15.13 19.40 3.49
N GLU A 126 -16.44 19.20 3.38
CA GLU A 126 -17.10 18.12 4.10
C GLU A 126 -16.62 16.73 3.64
N GLU A 127 -16.48 16.54 2.34
CA GLU A 127 -15.97 15.30 1.74
C GLU A 127 -14.49 15.07 2.12
N LYS A 128 -13.67 16.14 2.09
CA LYS A 128 -12.28 16.07 2.57
C LYS A 128 -12.19 15.56 3.99
N GLU A 129 -13.01 16.11 4.88
CA GLU A 129 -12.98 15.71 6.29
C GLU A 129 -13.44 14.27 6.49
N GLN A 130 -14.48 13.83 5.80
CA GLN A 130 -14.94 12.44 5.84
C GLN A 130 -13.84 11.48 5.36
N ILE A 131 -13.17 11.79 4.26
CA ILE A 131 -12.08 10.96 3.73
C ILE A 131 -10.89 10.95 4.69
N ARG A 132 -10.48 12.11 5.24
CA ARG A 132 -9.40 12.17 6.23
C ARG A 132 -9.67 11.28 7.44
N GLN A 133 -10.90 11.31 7.95
CA GLN A 133 -11.34 10.47 9.07
C GLN A 133 -11.27 8.99 8.71
N ASP A 134 -11.77 8.60 7.55
CA ASP A 134 -11.76 7.22 7.09
C ASP A 134 -10.32 6.69 6.91
N VAL A 135 -9.46 7.48 6.26
CA VAL A 135 -8.03 7.18 6.09
C VAL A 135 -7.36 6.93 7.45
N TYR A 136 -7.52 7.89 8.37
CA TYR A 136 -6.94 7.79 9.70
C TYR A 136 -7.43 6.53 10.43
N GLN A 137 -8.73 6.30 10.48
CA GLN A 137 -9.32 5.18 11.22
C GLN A 137 -8.81 3.82 10.69
N LYS A 138 -8.76 3.66 9.36
CA LYS A 138 -8.31 2.39 8.75
C LYS A 138 -6.83 2.12 8.98
N ILE A 139 -5.97 3.13 8.77
CA ILE A 139 -4.53 2.98 8.99
C ILE A 139 -4.24 2.76 10.47
N HIS A 140 -4.86 3.53 11.36
CA HIS A 140 -4.70 3.38 12.80
C HIS A 140 -5.19 2.01 13.32
N TYR A 141 -6.30 1.50 12.77
CA TYR A 141 -6.75 0.15 13.09
C TYR A 141 -5.70 -0.91 12.69
N LEU A 142 -5.16 -0.81 11.47
CA LEU A 142 -4.12 -1.72 10.98
C LEU A 142 -2.89 -1.71 11.91
N THR A 143 -2.30 -0.52 12.14
CA THR A 143 -1.07 -0.41 12.93
C THR A 143 -1.27 -0.86 14.38
N ASN A 144 -2.39 -0.49 15.02
CA ASN A 144 -2.68 -0.91 16.39
C ASN A 144 -2.82 -2.43 16.52
N LYS A 145 -3.50 -3.07 15.57
CA LYS A 145 -3.62 -4.52 15.59
C LYS A 145 -2.28 -5.21 15.44
N LEU A 146 -1.42 -4.74 14.54
CA LEU A 146 -0.11 -5.33 14.32
C LEU A 146 0.87 -5.15 15.49
N LYS A 147 0.73 -4.06 16.26
CA LYS A 147 1.58 -3.81 17.44
C LYS A 147 1.15 -4.56 18.71
N THR A 148 -0.11 -4.99 18.77
CA THR A 148 -0.66 -5.70 19.94
C THR A 148 -0.57 -7.23 19.80
N MET A 149 0.00 -7.69 18.72
CA MET A 149 0.27 -9.11 18.46
C MET A 149 1.70 -9.49 18.79
#